data_f371f31f54aafa1b0895dcb3a1e14c33
#
_entry.id   f371f31f54aafa1b0895dcb3a1e14c33
#
_cell.length_a   1.000
_cell.length_b   1.000
_cell.length_c   1.000
_cell.angle_alpha   90.00
_cell.angle_beta   90.00
_cell.angle_gamma   90.00
#
_symmetry.space_group_name_H-M   'P 1'
#
loop_
_entity.id
_entity.type
_entity.pdbx_description
1 polymer ?
#
loop_
_entity_poly.entity_id
_entity_poly.type
_entity_poly.pdbx_seq_one_letter_code
_entity_poly.pdbx_strand_id
1 'polypeptide(L)'
;MKSTTSDRLVSTGLAAVLGVPLIWATWGAVASALDVQAWQNLVADSQAPRALLMSLWTGLMSGVLSVAVAAWLLSRGFPSAAWSRWVRALSPMLAVPHAAFAIGLAFLIAPSGWLLRALSPWATGFDAPPPWLTTQDPWGMGLMAVLVAKEVPFLLWAAATQLQRADVAQRFTRELQVARSIGYGPRKAWWIVLWPQLWPRLRWPMLAVLAYSLTVVDMALVIGPTSPPTLAVLAWQWLLDADVALNAQGSAAAWLLAMALAVSAMVLWQLPRLPVWRGRWTSGVRGSFGGSFRGARARTPSAFGSTAFAALAGLYGTVMLALAVGSLSGVWPFPALWPQSLTWAAWQSVATSAATVGTTLTLALASSVAAMVWSVAWLECAPARWDALLRRVIYLPLVLPSVLWVVGVHALALRWGIDATWAGVWLAHSLATVPYVLIALSPAYNGFDVRYRHIAASLGHGRAMFLWRVKWPLLRAALASACAVGFAVSVAQYLPTLFVGAGRFSTVTTEAVTLASGAQRSLTAAYAWLQWLLPVIGFGLAAWIGKPRRY
;
A
#
# COMPACT_ATOMS: atom_id res chain seq x y z
N MET A 1 34.07 -11.31 -3.15
CA MET A 1 34.87 -10.58 -2.16
C MET A 1 34.81 -11.33 -0.84
N LYS A 2 35.97 -11.65 -0.24
CA LYS A 2 35.97 -12.24 1.10
C LYS A 2 35.56 -11.14 2.09
N SER A 3 34.44 -11.31 2.80
CA SER A 3 34.03 -10.40 3.87
C SER A 3 35.14 -10.40 4.94
N THR A 4 35.50 -9.20 5.40
CA THR A 4 36.45 -9.10 6.53
C THR A 4 35.80 -9.67 7.79
N THR A 5 36.60 -10.05 8.80
CA THR A 5 36.08 -10.50 10.10
C THR A 5 35.19 -9.44 10.73
N SER A 6 35.57 -8.17 10.60
CA SER A 6 34.78 -7.02 11.04
C SER A 6 33.41 -6.95 10.32
N ASP A 7 33.34 -7.14 8.98
CA ASP A 7 32.08 -7.14 8.25
C ASP A 7 31.12 -8.27 8.71
N ARG A 8 31.69 -9.42 9.08
CA ARG A 8 30.91 -10.55 9.61
C ARG A 8 30.31 -10.23 10.99
N LEU A 9 31.13 -9.66 11.89
CA LEU A 9 30.64 -9.26 13.20
C LEU A 9 29.53 -8.21 13.11
N VAL A 10 29.73 -7.18 12.28
CA VAL A 10 28.72 -6.15 12.06
C VAL A 10 27.44 -6.75 11.45
N SER A 11 27.56 -7.61 10.43
CA SER A 11 26.38 -8.23 9.82
C SER A 11 25.65 -9.19 10.76
N THR A 12 26.36 -9.88 11.67
CA THR A 12 25.75 -10.71 12.72
C THR A 12 24.98 -9.85 13.70
N GLY A 13 25.56 -8.74 14.17
CA GLY A 13 24.88 -7.78 15.06
C GLY A 13 23.64 -7.18 14.41
N LEU A 14 23.73 -6.74 13.15
CA LEU A 14 22.59 -6.22 12.41
C LEU A 14 21.49 -7.27 12.19
N ALA A 15 21.88 -8.52 11.89
CA ALA A 15 20.94 -9.62 11.78
C ALA A 15 20.23 -9.91 13.10
N ALA A 16 20.95 -9.84 14.22
CA ALA A 16 20.38 -10.04 15.55
C ALA A 16 19.42 -8.89 15.93
N VAL A 17 19.84 -7.63 15.74
CA VAL A 17 19.03 -6.44 16.10
C VAL A 17 17.67 -6.43 15.41
N LEU A 18 17.59 -6.86 14.15
CA LEU A 18 16.32 -6.92 13.43
C LEU A 18 15.70 -8.33 13.48
N GLY A 19 16.51 -9.37 13.33
CA GLY A 19 16.04 -10.75 13.24
C GLY A 19 15.43 -11.26 14.54
N VAL A 20 16.01 -10.93 15.69
CA VAL A 20 15.47 -11.37 16.98
C VAL A 20 14.07 -10.82 17.21
N PRO A 21 13.81 -9.49 17.12
CA PRO A 21 12.45 -8.96 17.24
C PRO A 21 11.46 -9.55 16.22
N LEU A 22 11.88 -9.73 14.97
CA LEU A 22 11.02 -10.30 13.91
C LEU A 22 10.68 -11.77 14.19
N ILE A 23 11.65 -12.58 14.62
CA ILE A 23 11.43 -13.99 14.97
C ILE A 23 10.52 -14.08 16.19
N TRP A 24 10.74 -13.27 17.22
CA TRP A 24 9.89 -13.24 18.40
C TRP A 24 8.46 -12.78 18.10
N ALA A 25 8.29 -11.73 17.31
CA ALA A 25 6.97 -11.28 16.87
C ALA A 25 6.25 -12.38 16.06
N THR A 26 6.98 -13.05 15.15
CA THR A 26 6.43 -14.18 14.40
C THR A 26 6.07 -15.34 15.31
N TRP A 27 6.93 -15.66 16.29
CA TRP A 27 6.67 -16.72 17.28
C TRP A 27 5.44 -16.39 18.15
N GLY A 28 5.32 -15.16 18.64
CA GLY A 28 4.15 -14.71 19.39
C GLY A 28 2.86 -14.87 18.60
N ALA A 29 2.89 -14.49 17.32
CA ALA A 29 1.77 -14.72 16.42
C ALA A 29 1.49 -16.22 16.19
N VAL A 30 2.52 -17.08 16.03
CA VAL A 30 2.36 -18.53 15.87
C VAL A 30 1.84 -19.18 17.17
N ALA A 31 2.36 -18.78 18.30
CA ALA A 31 1.93 -19.35 19.60
C ALA A 31 0.43 -19.14 19.84
N SER A 32 -0.14 -17.99 19.41
CA SER A 32 -1.58 -17.73 19.52
C SER A 32 -2.45 -18.67 18.67
N ALA A 33 -1.89 -19.32 17.65
CA ALA A 33 -2.62 -20.31 16.85
C ALA A 33 -2.83 -21.65 17.57
N LEU A 34 -2.05 -21.91 18.63
CA LEU A 34 -2.09 -23.19 19.36
C LEU A 34 -3.16 -23.23 20.44
N ASP A 35 -3.86 -22.14 20.69
CA ASP A 35 -4.95 -22.06 21.66
C ASP A 35 -6.23 -22.68 21.08
N VAL A 36 -6.49 -23.93 21.47
CA VAL A 36 -7.65 -24.70 21.02
C VAL A 36 -8.96 -24.04 21.46
N GLN A 37 -8.99 -23.47 22.67
CA GLN A 37 -10.18 -22.81 23.19
C GLN A 37 -10.56 -21.58 22.37
N ALA A 38 -9.56 -20.82 21.93
CA ALA A 38 -9.76 -19.67 21.04
C ALA A 38 -10.43 -20.07 19.71
N TRP A 39 -10.04 -21.20 19.13
CA TRP A 39 -10.67 -21.72 17.93
C TRP A 39 -12.11 -22.21 18.16
N GLN A 40 -12.36 -22.85 19.30
CA GLN A 40 -13.73 -23.27 19.67
C GLN A 40 -14.64 -22.06 19.85
N ASN A 41 -14.18 -21.03 20.55
CA ASN A 41 -14.90 -19.77 20.72
C ASN A 41 -15.18 -19.09 19.38
N LEU A 42 -14.18 -19.04 18.47
CA LEU A 42 -14.32 -18.47 17.13
C LEU A 42 -15.38 -19.20 16.29
N VAL A 43 -15.42 -20.54 16.36
CA VAL A 43 -16.40 -21.34 15.61
C VAL A 43 -17.79 -21.22 16.20
N ALA A 44 -17.90 -21.06 17.53
CA ALA A 44 -19.16 -20.85 18.22
C ALA A 44 -19.75 -19.44 18.06
N ASP A 45 -18.93 -18.48 17.64
CA ASP A 45 -19.36 -17.09 17.45
C ASP A 45 -20.29 -16.93 16.24
N SER A 46 -21.44 -16.31 16.46
CA SER A 46 -22.48 -16.14 15.43
C SER A 46 -22.12 -15.12 14.33
N GLN A 47 -21.19 -14.20 14.60
CA GLN A 47 -20.77 -13.16 13.67
C GLN A 47 -19.57 -13.61 12.80
N ALA A 48 -18.70 -14.46 13.34
CA ALA A 48 -17.46 -14.87 12.69
C ALA A 48 -17.65 -15.45 11.27
N PRO A 49 -18.60 -16.36 10.99
CA PRO A 49 -18.81 -16.88 9.63
C PRO A 49 -19.26 -15.80 8.65
N ARG A 50 -20.13 -14.89 9.08
CA ARG A 50 -20.62 -13.78 8.25
C ARG A 50 -19.51 -12.77 7.97
N ALA A 51 -18.71 -12.44 8.99
CA ALA A 51 -17.56 -11.55 8.86
C ALA A 51 -16.47 -12.14 7.94
N LEU A 52 -16.24 -13.45 8.00
CA LEU A 52 -15.34 -14.16 7.09
C LEU A 52 -15.84 -14.08 5.64
N LEU A 53 -17.13 -14.38 5.42
CA LEU A 53 -17.73 -14.26 4.09
C LEU A 53 -17.63 -12.83 3.54
N MET A 54 -17.85 -11.83 4.41
CA MET A 54 -17.71 -10.42 4.03
C MET A 54 -16.26 -10.06 3.67
N SER A 55 -15.27 -10.55 4.43
CA SER A 55 -13.85 -10.37 4.10
C SER A 55 -13.48 -11.04 2.78
N LEU A 56 -13.94 -12.27 2.55
CA LEU A 56 -13.69 -12.98 1.29
C LEU A 56 -14.37 -12.28 0.11
N TRP A 57 -15.61 -11.86 0.28
CA TRP A 57 -16.36 -11.13 -0.74
C TRP A 57 -15.66 -9.81 -1.10
N THR A 58 -15.44 -8.94 -0.14
CA THR A 58 -14.85 -7.62 -0.39
C THR A 58 -13.39 -7.74 -0.84
N GLY A 59 -12.60 -8.58 -0.20
CA GLY A 59 -11.17 -8.71 -0.48
C GLY A 59 -10.88 -9.40 -1.81
N LEU A 60 -11.51 -10.55 -2.09
CA LEU A 60 -11.30 -11.28 -3.35
C LEU A 60 -11.84 -10.48 -4.54
N MET A 61 -13.04 -9.93 -4.40
CA MET A 61 -13.65 -9.14 -5.48
C MET A 61 -12.85 -7.89 -5.78
N SER A 62 -12.39 -7.16 -4.74
CA SER A 62 -11.48 -6.01 -4.94
C SER A 62 -10.18 -6.41 -5.62
N GLY A 63 -9.57 -7.51 -5.19
CA GLY A 63 -8.35 -8.04 -5.81
C GLY A 63 -8.55 -8.39 -7.28
N VAL A 64 -9.60 -9.13 -7.61
CA VAL A 64 -9.93 -9.52 -9.00
C VAL A 64 -10.23 -8.29 -9.85
N LEU A 65 -11.06 -7.37 -9.37
CA LEU A 65 -11.40 -6.13 -10.08
C LEU A 65 -10.17 -5.25 -10.30
N SER A 66 -9.30 -5.12 -9.28
CA SER A 66 -8.06 -4.34 -9.39
C SER A 66 -7.13 -4.91 -10.47
N VAL A 67 -6.94 -6.24 -10.49
CA VAL A 67 -6.13 -6.90 -11.53
C VAL A 67 -6.78 -6.75 -12.90
N ALA A 68 -8.08 -6.93 -13.01
CA ALA A 68 -8.81 -6.81 -14.28
C ALA A 68 -8.74 -5.38 -14.85
N VAL A 69 -8.99 -4.37 -14.02
CA VAL A 69 -8.92 -2.95 -14.41
C VAL A 69 -7.49 -2.55 -14.77
N ALA A 70 -6.49 -2.93 -13.94
CA ALA A 70 -5.09 -2.66 -14.22
C ALA A 70 -4.63 -3.31 -15.53
N ALA A 71 -4.93 -4.58 -15.75
CA ALA A 71 -4.61 -5.29 -16.99
C ALA A 71 -5.32 -4.67 -18.21
N TRP A 72 -6.58 -4.27 -18.05
CA TRP A 72 -7.32 -3.58 -19.09
C TRP A 72 -6.70 -2.22 -19.43
N LEU A 73 -6.36 -1.39 -18.43
CA LEU A 73 -5.65 -0.11 -18.64
C LEU A 73 -4.28 -0.32 -19.29
N LEU A 74 -3.48 -1.28 -18.81
CA LEU A 74 -2.20 -1.64 -19.41
C LEU A 74 -2.35 -2.00 -20.90
N SER A 75 -3.38 -2.77 -21.26
CA SER A 75 -3.66 -3.15 -22.64
C SER A 75 -3.99 -1.97 -23.56
N ARG A 76 -4.40 -0.84 -22.99
CA ARG A 76 -4.72 0.41 -23.69
C ARG A 76 -3.57 1.41 -23.66
N GLY A 77 -2.78 1.39 -22.58
CA GLY A 77 -1.67 2.32 -22.36
C GLY A 77 -0.36 1.88 -23.01
N PHE A 78 0.03 0.60 -22.89
CA PHE A 78 1.32 0.12 -23.38
C PHE A 78 1.20 -0.73 -24.65
N PRO A 79 2.07 -0.52 -25.67
CA PRO A 79 3.01 0.58 -25.82
C PRO A 79 2.37 1.76 -26.57
N SER A 80 2.15 2.87 -25.90
CA SER A 80 1.63 4.09 -26.54
C SER A 80 2.38 5.35 -26.05
N ALA A 81 2.27 6.44 -26.78
CA ALA A 81 2.81 7.73 -26.35
C ALA A 81 2.19 8.25 -25.04
N ALA A 82 0.96 7.83 -24.71
CA ALA A 82 0.30 8.19 -23.47
C ALA A 82 0.91 7.50 -22.24
N TRP A 83 1.57 6.35 -22.42
CA TRP A 83 2.12 5.55 -21.32
C TRP A 83 3.07 6.33 -20.41
N SER A 84 4.00 7.09 -20.99
CA SER A 84 4.95 7.91 -20.22
C SER A 84 4.27 8.99 -19.36
N ARG A 85 3.14 9.54 -19.85
CA ARG A 85 2.32 10.49 -19.07
C ARG A 85 1.60 9.80 -17.92
N TRP A 86 1.04 8.60 -18.16
CA TRP A 86 0.39 7.82 -17.12
C TRP A 86 1.36 7.46 -16.01
N VAL A 87 2.55 6.97 -16.36
CA VAL A 87 3.56 6.60 -15.36
C VAL A 87 3.96 7.80 -14.48
N ARG A 88 4.07 8.99 -15.05
CA ARG A 88 4.33 10.20 -14.23
C ARG A 88 3.17 10.55 -13.29
N ALA A 89 1.94 10.34 -13.73
CA ALA A 89 0.76 10.61 -12.91
C ALA A 89 0.53 9.57 -11.78
N LEU A 90 1.12 8.38 -11.87
CA LEU A 90 1.00 7.36 -10.82
C LEU A 90 1.68 7.79 -9.51
N SER A 91 2.80 8.51 -9.57
CA SER A 91 3.55 8.90 -8.37
C SER A 91 2.73 9.72 -7.38
N PRO A 92 2.06 10.82 -7.77
CA PRO A 92 1.20 11.56 -6.84
C PRO A 92 -0.02 10.74 -6.36
N MET A 93 -0.54 9.83 -7.17
CA MET A 93 -1.65 8.96 -6.75
C MET A 93 -1.21 7.98 -5.64
N LEU A 94 -0.01 7.42 -5.75
CA LEU A 94 0.56 6.52 -4.75
C LEU A 94 0.95 7.25 -3.45
N ALA A 95 1.24 8.53 -3.54
CA ALA A 95 1.58 9.36 -2.38
C ALA A 95 0.39 9.61 -1.44
N VAL A 96 -0.85 9.42 -1.91
CA VAL A 96 -2.05 9.57 -1.06
C VAL A 96 -2.15 8.36 -0.13
N PRO A 97 -2.15 8.52 1.20
CA PRO A 97 -2.34 7.42 2.14
C PRO A 97 -3.71 6.75 1.99
N HIS A 98 -3.79 5.47 2.35
CA HIS A 98 -5.00 4.68 2.17
C HIS A 98 -6.18 5.22 2.98
N ALA A 99 -5.97 5.51 4.28
CA ALA A 99 -7.02 6.05 5.13
C ALA A 99 -7.49 7.44 4.68
N ALA A 100 -6.57 8.34 4.32
CA ALA A 100 -6.93 9.65 3.78
C ALA A 100 -7.77 9.55 2.50
N PHE A 101 -7.42 8.63 1.61
CA PHE A 101 -8.20 8.39 0.40
C PHE A 101 -9.61 7.85 0.72
N ALA A 102 -9.72 6.92 1.67
CA ALA A 102 -11.00 6.36 2.11
C ALA A 102 -11.91 7.45 2.72
N ILE A 103 -11.36 8.30 3.59
CA ILE A 103 -12.09 9.43 4.20
C ILE A 103 -12.58 10.40 3.12
N GLY A 104 -11.71 10.78 2.19
CA GLY A 104 -12.08 11.71 1.12
C GLY A 104 -13.09 11.11 0.13
N LEU A 105 -13.00 9.81 -0.17
CA LEU A 105 -14.01 9.13 -0.98
C LEU A 105 -15.34 9.04 -0.23
N ALA A 106 -15.34 8.76 1.07
CA ALA A 106 -16.55 8.80 1.89
C ALA A 106 -17.23 10.19 1.82
N PHE A 107 -16.45 11.27 1.83
CA PHE A 107 -16.99 12.63 1.66
C PHE A 107 -17.60 12.87 0.28
N LEU A 108 -17.15 12.17 -0.75
CA LEU A 108 -17.74 12.26 -2.08
C LEU A 108 -19.05 11.48 -2.19
N ILE A 109 -19.07 10.23 -1.71
CA ILE A 109 -20.18 9.29 -1.95
C ILE A 109 -21.19 9.20 -0.82
N ALA A 110 -20.94 9.78 0.35
CA ALA A 110 -21.91 9.80 1.44
C ALA A 110 -23.27 10.39 0.99
N PRO A 111 -24.40 10.05 1.66
CA PRO A 111 -25.70 10.62 1.33
C PRO A 111 -25.75 12.15 1.39
N SER A 112 -24.92 12.76 2.21
CA SER A 112 -24.69 14.21 2.26
C SER A 112 -23.40 14.64 1.57
N GLY A 113 -22.83 13.77 0.73
CA GLY A 113 -21.55 13.99 0.05
C GLY A 113 -21.68 14.83 -1.23
N TRP A 114 -20.54 15.19 -1.79
CA TRP A 114 -20.48 16.07 -2.95
C TRP A 114 -21.18 15.51 -4.18
N LEU A 115 -21.15 14.19 -4.39
CA LEU A 115 -21.79 13.59 -5.56
C LEU A 115 -23.30 13.86 -5.57
N LEU A 116 -23.98 13.62 -4.43
CA LEU A 116 -25.42 13.91 -4.33
C LEU A 116 -25.71 15.40 -4.29
N ARG A 117 -24.90 16.21 -3.64
CA ARG A 117 -25.03 17.68 -3.67
C ARG A 117 -24.93 18.24 -5.09
N ALA A 118 -24.03 17.71 -5.92
CA ALA A 118 -23.91 18.13 -7.32
C ALA A 118 -25.13 17.78 -8.17
N LEU A 119 -25.92 16.78 -7.77
CA LEU A 119 -27.12 16.32 -8.47
C LEU A 119 -28.41 16.82 -7.83
N SER A 120 -28.35 17.41 -6.63
CA SER A 120 -29.53 17.84 -5.87
C SER A 120 -29.64 19.37 -5.83
N PRO A 121 -30.86 19.92 -5.82
CA PRO A 121 -32.14 19.20 -5.96
C PRO A 121 -32.50 18.89 -7.43
N TRP A 122 -31.80 19.52 -8.40
CA TRP A 122 -32.23 19.65 -9.81
C TRP A 122 -32.40 18.31 -10.56
N ALA A 123 -31.58 17.27 -10.26
CA ALA A 123 -31.68 15.95 -10.90
C ALA A 123 -32.34 14.89 -10.00
N THR A 124 -32.21 15.03 -8.67
CA THR A 124 -32.69 14.03 -7.73
C THR A 124 -33.98 14.41 -7.02
N GLY A 125 -34.30 15.71 -6.97
CA GLY A 125 -35.42 16.23 -6.18
C GLY A 125 -35.22 16.16 -4.66
N PHE A 126 -33.99 15.90 -4.18
CA PHE A 126 -33.72 15.80 -2.74
C PHE A 126 -33.37 17.16 -2.13
N ASP A 127 -34.11 17.57 -1.12
CA ASP A 127 -33.83 18.75 -0.28
C ASP A 127 -33.10 18.35 1.04
N ALA A 128 -33.15 17.07 1.38
CA ALA A 128 -32.45 16.47 2.52
C ALA A 128 -31.65 15.24 2.08
N PRO A 129 -30.58 14.85 2.79
CA PRO A 129 -29.85 13.64 2.47
C PRO A 129 -30.74 12.40 2.54
N PRO A 130 -30.78 11.56 1.48
CA PRO A 130 -31.58 10.34 1.50
C PRO A 130 -31.03 9.34 2.51
N PRO A 131 -31.85 8.40 3.04
CA PRO A 131 -31.45 7.39 4.02
C PRO A 131 -30.68 6.22 3.38
N TRP A 132 -29.90 6.48 2.34
CA TRP A 132 -29.12 5.45 1.65
C TRP A 132 -27.81 5.17 2.39
N LEU A 133 -27.43 3.92 2.49
CA LEU A 133 -26.14 3.49 3.04
C LEU A 133 -25.13 3.37 1.89
N THR A 134 -24.52 4.47 1.48
CA THR A 134 -23.45 4.50 0.46
C THR A 134 -22.05 4.37 1.09
N THR A 135 -21.94 4.73 2.36
CA THR A 135 -20.79 4.44 3.24
C THR A 135 -21.25 3.46 4.31
N GLN A 136 -20.39 2.56 4.73
CA GLN A 136 -20.72 1.48 5.68
C GLN A 136 -21.88 0.59 5.18
N ASP A 137 -21.96 0.43 3.87
CA ASP A 137 -23.02 -0.32 3.21
C ASP A 137 -22.93 -1.82 3.52
N PRO A 138 -24.08 -2.52 3.65
CA PRO A 138 -24.11 -3.94 4.06
C PRO A 138 -23.37 -4.88 3.12
N TRP A 139 -23.16 -4.50 1.86
CA TRP A 139 -22.47 -5.29 0.84
C TRP A 139 -20.96 -4.96 0.73
N GLY A 140 -20.48 -3.95 1.43
CA GLY A 140 -19.09 -3.50 1.36
C GLY A 140 -18.68 -2.90 0.00
N MET A 141 -19.65 -2.40 -0.77
CA MET A 141 -19.40 -1.82 -2.10
C MET A 141 -18.51 -0.57 -2.00
N GLY A 142 -18.74 0.26 -0.97
CA GLY A 142 -17.90 1.42 -0.68
C GLY A 142 -16.45 1.02 -0.42
N LEU A 143 -16.23 -0.02 0.39
CA LEU A 143 -14.89 -0.57 0.67
C LEU A 143 -14.25 -1.14 -0.60
N MET A 144 -15.00 -1.90 -1.41
CA MET A 144 -14.48 -2.43 -2.68
C MET A 144 -14.08 -1.30 -3.65
N ALA A 145 -14.88 -0.24 -3.75
CA ALA A 145 -14.57 0.91 -4.60
C ALA A 145 -13.26 1.61 -4.18
N VAL A 146 -13.07 1.84 -2.87
CA VAL A 146 -11.82 2.39 -2.31
C VAL A 146 -10.63 1.50 -2.62
N LEU A 147 -10.74 0.21 -2.34
CA LEU A 147 -9.67 -0.77 -2.57
C LEU A 147 -9.28 -0.81 -4.04
N VAL A 148 -10.25 -0.94 -4.95
CA VAL A 148 -9.97 -0.95 -6.40
C VAL A 148 -9.30 0.35 -6.84
N ALA A 149 -9.82 1.50 -6.38
CA ALA A 149 -9.25 2.79 -6.73
C ALA A 149 -7.79 2.95 -6.25
N LYS A 150 -7.44 2.38 -5.11
CA LYS A 150 -6.08 2.43 -4.55
C LYS A 150 -5.14 1.40 -5.16
N GLU A 151 -5.62 0.18 -5.40
CA GLU A 151 -4.78 -0.93 -5.83
C GLU A 151 -4.47 -0.89 -7.34
N VAL A 152 -5.36 -0.31 -8.15
CA VAL A 152 -5.12 -0.17 -9.61
C VAL A 152 -3.86 0.66 -9.90
N PRO A 153 -3.65 1.87 -9.34
CA PRO A 153 -2.41 2.62 -9.53
C PRO A 153 -1.17 1.87 -9.06
N PHE A 154 -1.25 1.12 -7.96
CA PHE A 154 -0.14 0.30 -7.47
C PHE A 154 0.24 -0.80 -8.47
N LEU A 155 -0.72 -1.55 -9.00
CA LEU A 155 -0.48 -2.57 -10.02
C LEU A 155 0.05 -1.97 -11.32
N LEU A 156 -0.46 -0.81 -11.75
CA LEU A 156 0.05 -0.08 -12.91
C LEU A 156 1.50 0.36 -12.70
N TRP A 157 1.83 0.86 -11.52
CA TRP A 157 3.20 1.24 -11.16
C TRP A 157 4.13 0.02 -11.12
N ALA A 158 3.70 -1.08 -10.50
CA ALA A 158 4.46 -2.32 -10.47
C ALA A 158 4.73 -2.86 -11.90
N ALA A 159 3.75 -2.77 -12.79
CA ALA A 159 3.94 -3.10 -14.20
C ALA A 159 4.90 -2.11 -14.89
N ALA A 160 4.78 -0.81 -14.60
CA ALA A 160 5.64 0.22 -15.16
C ALA A 160 7.12 0.01 -14.81
N THR A 161 7.43 -0.40 -13.57
CA THR A 161 8.82 -0.70 -13.17
C THR A 161 9.43 -1.84 -13.99
N GLN A 162 8.63 -2.83 -14.42
CA GLN A 162 9.06 -3.90 -15.31
C GLN A 162 9.21 -3.42 -16.75
N LEU A 163 8.29 -2.59 -17.21
CA LEU A 163 8.20 -2.13 -18.60
C LEU A 163 9.12 -0.93 -18.92
N GLN A 164 9.66 -0.25 -17.91
CA GLN A 164 10.65 0.83 -18.09
C GLN A 164 12.07 0.31 -18.36
N ARG A 165 12.36 -0.96 -18.10
CA ARG A 165 13.64 -1.56 -18.49
C ARG A 165 13.71 -1.62 -20.01
N ALA A 166 14.71 -0.94 -20.58
CA ALA A 166 14.81 -0.76 -22.03
C ALA A 166 14.86 -2.10 -22.80
N ASP A 167 15.57 -3.09 -22.25
CA ASP A 167 15.66 -4.46 -22.78
C ASP A 167 14.29 -5.13 -22.85
N VAL A 168 13.49 -5.01 -21.79
CA VAL A 168 12.14 -5.60 -21.68
C VAL A 168 11.15 -4.87 -22.58
N ALA A 169 11.14 -3.54 -22.55
CA ALA A 169 10.22 -2.73 -23.36
C ALA A 169 10.42 -2.95 -24.87
N GLN A 170 11.68 -2.96 -25.33
CA GLN A 170 12.00 -3.20 -26.74
C GLN A 170 11.60 -4.61 -27.17
N ARG A 171 11.91 -5.61 -26.35
CA ARG A 171 11.53 -7.00 -26.61
C ARG A 171 10.01 -7.12 -26.77
N PHE A 172 9.23 -6.63 -25.83
CA PHE A 172 7.76 -6.72 -25.87
C PHE A 172 7.17 -5.95 -27.04
N THR A 173 7.74 -4.80 -27.40
CA THR A 173 7.28 -4.03 -28.56
C THR A 173 7.52 -4.82 -29.86
N ARG A 174 8.70 -5.45 -30.02
CA ARG A 174 9.01 -6.31 -31.17
C ARG A 174 8.08 -7.54 -31.25
N GLU A 175 7.84 -8.24 -30.14
CA GLU A 175 6.94 -9.39 -30.07
C GLU A 175 5.50 -9.01 -30.48
N LEU A 176 5.02 -7.83 -30.05
CA LEU A 176 3.72 -7.31 -30.47
C LEU A 176 3.70 -6.96 -31.98
N GLN A 177 4.78 -6.44 -32.53
CA GLN A 177 4.89 -6.15 -33.96
C GLN A 177 4.84 -7.44 -34.78
N VAL A 178 5.59 -8.48 -34.37
CA VAL A 178 5.56 -9.80 -35.01
C VAL A 178 4.13 -10.40 -34.93
N ALA A 179 3.49 -10.35 -33.78
CA ALA A 179 2.11 -10.84 -33.66
C ALA A 179 1.14 -10.11 -34.63
N ARG A 180 1.35 -8.80 -34.81
CA ARG A 180 0.54 -8.00 -35.76
C ARG A 180 0.83 -8.35 -37.20
N SER A 181 2.10 -8.61 -37.57
CA SER A 181 2.47 -8.98 -38.95
C SER A 181 1.88 -10.31 -39.39
N ILE A 182 1.62 -11.23 -38.44
CA ILE A 182 0.94 -12.52 -38.70
C ILE A 182 -0.60 -12.44 -38.55
N GLY A 183 -1.16 -11.20 -38.45
CA GLY A 183 -2.60 -10.93 -38.54
C GLY A 183 -3.35 -10.85 -37.22
N TYR A 184 -2.68 -10.82 -36.06
CA TYR A 184 -3.38 -10.58 -34.79
C TYR A 184 -3.73 -9.09 -34.63
N GLY A 185 -4.98 -8.80 -34.26
CA GLY A 185 -5.37 -7.45 -33.88
C GLY A 185 -4.60 -6.95 -32.62
N PRO A 186 -4.39 -5.65 -32.47
CA PRO A 186 -3.54 -5.07 -31.40
C PRO A 186 -3.90 -5.55 -29.98
N ARG A 187 -5.19 -5.60 -29.67
CA ARG A 187 -5.69 -6.05 -28.35
C ARG A 187 -5.47 -7.55 -28.15
N LYS A 188 -5.79 -8.35 -29.15
CA LYS A 188 -5.61 -9.82 -29.07
C LYS A 188 -4.13 -10.16 -28.92
N ALA A 189 -3.26 -9.51 -29.70
CA ALA A 189 -1.81 -9.66 -29.59
C ALA A 189 -1.33 -9.34 -28.15
N TRP A 190 -1.84 -8.25 -27.55
CA TRP A 190 -1.47 -7.87 -26.18
C TRP A 190 -1.86 -8.95 -25.16
N TRP A 191 -3.10 -9.47 -25.20
CA TRP A 191 -3.58 -10.48 -24.26
C TRP A 191 -2.92 -11.86 -24.45
N ILE A 192 -2.56 -12.23 -25.68
CA ILE A 192 -1.97 -13.55 -25.98
C ILE A 192 -0.45 -13.54 -25.80
N VAL A 193 0.22 -12.43 -26.14
CA VAL A 193 1.68 -12.37 -26.13
C VAL A 193 2.20 -11.73 -24.84
N LEU A 194 1.67 -10.56 -24.46
CA LEU A 194 2.24 -9.76 -23.37
C LEU A 194 1.75 -10.21 -22.00
N TRP A 195 0.44 -10.38 -21.85
CA TRP A 195 -0.16 -10.69 -20.56
C TRP A 195 0.38 -11.98 -19.92
N PRO A 196 0.54 -13.10 -20.65
CA PRO A 196 1.11 -14.30 -20.07
C PRO A 196 2.55 -14.14 -19.57
N GLN A 197 3.30 -13.20 -20.13
CA GLN A 197 4.67 -12.90 -19.72
C GLN A 197 4.73 -11.89 -18.58
N LEU A 198 3.75 -10.99 -18.48
CA LEU A 198 3.62 -10.04 -17.37
C LEU A 198 3.08 -10.70 -16.10
N TRP A 199 2.12 -11.62 -16.23
CA TRP A 199 1.50 -12.30 -15.09
C TRP A 199 2.51 -12.88 -14.08
N PRO A 200 3.52 -13.68 -14.47
CA PRO A 200 4.50 -14.19 -13.53
C PRO A 200 5.31 -13.10 -12.82
N ARG A 201 5.55 -11.97 -13.49
CA ARG A 201 6.30 -10.84 -12.95
C ARG A 201 5.49 -10.00 -11.97
N LEU A 202 4.18 -10.00 -12.12
CA LEU A 202 3.24 -9.26 -11.28
C LEU A 202 2.67 -10.09 -10.12
N ARG A 203 3.03 -11.37 -9.98
CA ARG A 203 2.49 -12.25 -8.93
C ARG A 203 2.67 -11.69 -7.52
N TRP A 204 3.84 -11.16 -7.20
CA TRP A 204 4.11 -10.57 -5.90
C TRP A 204 3.31 -9.29 -5.64
N PRO A 205 3.25 -8.32 -6.57
CA PRO A 205 2.32 -7.20 -6.46
C PRO A 205 0.85 -7.63 -6.33
N MET A 206 0.40 -8.62 -7.10
CA MET A 206 -0.97 -9.14 -7.01
C MET A 206 -1.24 -9.79 -5.64
N LEU A 207 -0.25 -10.52 -5.10
CA LEU A 207 -0.34 -11.10 -3.76
C LEU A 207 -0.41 -10.01 -2.69
N ALA A 208 0.36 -8.93 -2.81
CA ALA A 208 0.31 -7.80 -1.90
C ALA A 208 -1.07 -7.12 -1.91
N VAL A 209 -1.63 -6.89 -3.10
CA VAL A 209 -3.00 -6.38 -3.26
C VAL A 209 -4.01 -7.29 -2.59
N LEU A 210 -3.92 -8.61 -2.82
CA LEU A 210 -4.82 -9.59 -2.23
C LEU A 210 -4.69 -9.62 -0.69
N ALA A 211 -3.45 -9.62 -0.18
CA ALA A 211 -3.18 -9.59 1.25
C ALA A 211 -3.79 -8.36 1.90
N TYR A 212 -3.54 -7.18 1.34
CA TYR A 212 -4.08 -5.93 1.84
C TYR A 212 -5.61 -5.91 1.79
N SER A 213 -6.20 -6.26 0.64
CA SER A 213 -7.66 -6.24 0.46
C SER A 213 -8.42 -7.18 1.40
N LEU A 214 -7.82 -8.34 1.76
CA LEU A 214 -8.43 -9.29 2.70
C LEU A 214 -8.28 -8.87 4.17
N THR A 215 -7.28 -8.05 4.50
CA THR A 215 -6.85 -7.83 5.89
C THR A 215 -6.86 -6.37 6.32
N VAL A 216 -7.35 -5.48 5.47
CA VAL A 216 -7.42 -4.06 5.77
C VAL A 216 -8.37 -3.76 6.94
N VAL A 217 -7.93 -2.93 7.87
CA VAL A 217 -8.73 -2.47 9.01
C VAL A 217 -9.03 -0.98 8.91
N ASP A 218 -8.03 -0.15 8.72
CA ASP A 218 -8.15 1.32 8.70
C ASP A 218 -9.18 1.84 7.70
N MET A 219 -9.13 1.38 6.43
CA MET A 219 -10.13 1.76 5.45
C MET A 219 -11.50 1.12 5.74
N ALA A 220 -11.52 -0.11 6.24
CA ALA A 220 -12.77 -0.78 6.57
C ALA A 220 -13.51 -0.11 7.73
N LEU A 221 -12.80 0.46 8.71
CA LEU A 221 -13.38 1.28 9.78
C LEU A 221 -14.02 2.56 9.26
N VAL A 222 -13.44 3.16 8.21
CA VAL A 222 -13.94 4.42 7.64
C VAL A 222 -15.17 4.22 6.75
N ILE A 223 -15.15 3.23 5.86
CA ILE A 223 -16.15 3.11 4.79
C ILE A 223 -16.72 1.70 4.62
N GLY A 224 -16.12 0.73 5.30
CA GLY A 224 -16.51 -0.68 5.20
C GLY A 224 -17.82 -1.00 5.92
N PRO A 225 -18.35 -2.21 5.71
CA PRO A 225 -19.58 -2.66 6.36
C PRO A 225 -19.40 -2.77 7.89
N THR A 226 -20.46 -2.48 8.62
CA THR A 226 -20.45 -2.52 10.10
C THR A 226 -21.25 -3.70 10.67
N SER A 227 -22.20 -4.24 9.91
CA SER A 227 -23.11 -5.31 10.40
C SER A 227 -23.45 -6.28 9.26
N PRO A 228 -22.70 -7.38 9.08
CA PRO A 228 -21.48 -7.73 9.81
C PRO A 228 -20.27 -6.93 9.31
N PRO A 229 -19.29 -6.65 10.18
CA PRO A 229 -18.01 -6.09 9.76
C PRO A 229 -17.19 -7.13 9.00
N THR A 230 -16.08 -6.72 8.39
CA THR A 230 -15.08 -7.66 7.87
C THR A 230 -14.42 -8.41 9.04
N LEU A 231 -13.96 -9.64 8.82
CA LEU A 231 -13.30 -10.42 9.87
C LEU A 231 -12.02 -9.74 10.39
N ALA A 232 -11.35 -8.93 9.56
CA ALA A 232 -10.20 -8.13 9.98
C ALA A 232 -10.58 -7.07 11.02
N VAL A 233 -11.73 -6.40 10.84
CA VAL A 233 -12.27 -5.44 11.80
C VAL A 233 -12.78 -6.15 13.06
N LEU A 234 -13.46 -7.27 12.90
CA LEU A 234 -13.97 -8.05 14.05
C LEU A 234 -12.80 -8.60 14.90
N ALA A 235 -11.76 -9.14 14.25
CA ALA A 235 -10.54 -9.57 14.94
C ALA A 235 -9.86 -8.40 15.68
N TRP A 236 -9.82 -7.23 15.04
CA TRP A 236 -9.29 -6.00 15.66
C TRP A 236 -10.11 -5.60 16.91
N GLN A 237 -11.43 -5.66 16.85
CA GLN A 237 -12.31 -5.37 17.99
C GLN A 237 -12.05 -6.33 19.15
N TRP A 238 -12.03 -7.64 18.89
CA TRP A 238 -11.74 -8.65 19.91
C TRP A 238 -10.35 -8.51 20.53
N LEU A 239 -9.34 -8.15 19.73
CA LEU A 239 -7.99 -7.96 20.23
C LEU A 239 -7.83 -6.73 21.13
N LEU A 240 -8.72 -5.77 21.06
CA LEU A 240 -8.75 -4.57 21.92
C LEU A 240 -9.67 -4.73 23.12
N ASP A 241 -10.39 -5.83 23.24
CA ASP A 241 -11.27 -6.08 24.37
C ASP A 241 -10.47 -6.33 25.66
N ALA A 242 -11.06 -6.04 26.80
CA ALA A 242 -10.46 -6.30 28.10
C ALA A 242 -10.50 -7.80 28.48
N ASP A 243 -11.38 -8.59 27.84
CA ASP A 243 -11.51 -10.03 28.06
C ASP A 243 -10.40 -10.79 27.31
N VAL A 244 -9.59 -11.52 28.07
CA VAL A 244 -8.49 -12.36 27.55
C VAL A 244 -9.01 -13.44 26.60
N ALA A 245 -10.22 -13.98 26.83
CA ALA A 245 -10.80 -14.99 25.96
C ALA A 245 -11.16 -14.40 24.58
N LEU A 246 -11.69 -13.17 24.55
CA LEU A 246 -11.94 -12.45 23.29
C LEU A 246 -10.63 -12.07 22.58
N ASN A 247 -9.58 -11.69 23.31
CA ASN A 247 -8.26 -11.46 22.73
C ASN A 247 -7.70 -12.71 22.02
N ALA A 248 -7.82 -13.87 22.66
CA ALA A 248 -7.40 -15.15 22.08
C ALA A 248 -8.23 -15.47 20.81
N GLN A 249 -9.56 -15.26 20.87
CA GLN A 249 -10.47 -15.42 19.73
C GLN A 249 -10.09 -14.48 18.57
N GLY A 250 -9.74 -13.22 18.86
CA GLY A 250 -9.24 -12.26 17.87
C GLY A 250 -7.96 -12.74 17.18
N SER A 251 -7.05 -13.36 17.93
CA SER A 251 -5.84 -13.98 17.38
C SER A 251 -6.16 -15.17 16.47
N ALA A 252 -7.10 -16.04 16.84
CA ALA A 252 -7.58 -17.14 15.99
C ALA A 252 -8.22 -16.61 14.70
N ALA A 253 -9.01 -15.54 14.76
CA ALA A 253 -9.58 -14.89 13.59
C ALA A 253 -8.52 -14.31 12.65
N ALA A 254 -7.45 -13.71 13.19
CA ALA A 254 -6.31 -13.23 12.40
C ALA A 254 -5.58 -14.38 11.68
N TRP A 255 -5.47 -15.55 12.33
CA TRP A 255 -4.95 -16.78 11.70
C TRP A 255 -5.89 -17.33 10.63
N LEU A 256 -7.20 -17.30 10.82
CA LEU A 256 -8.17 -17.69 9.80
C LEU A 256 -8.03 -16.81 8.54
N LEU A 257 -7.80 -15.51 8.70
CA LEU A 257 -7.47 -14.60 7.59
C LEU A 257 -6.14 -14.97 6.91
N ALA A 258 -5.12 -15.33 7.67
CA ALA A 258 -3.84 -15.78 7.11
C ALA A 258 -4.01 -17.07 6.30
N MET A 259 -4.82 -18.02 6.76
CA MET A 259 -5.15 -19.24 6.01
C MET A 259 -5.94 -18.92 4.74
N ALA A 260 -6.94 -18.04 4.82
CA ALA A 260 -7.71 -17.59 3.66
C ALA A 260 -6.81 -16.92 2.62
N LEU A 261 -5.87 -16.09 3.06
CA LEU A 261 -4.86 -15.48 2.18
C LEU A 261 -3.94 -16.55 1.55
N ALA A 262 -3.46 -17.52 2.33
CA ALA A 262 -2.59 -18.58 1.83
C ALA A 262 -3.29 -19.44 0.77
N VAL A 263 -4.55 -19.81 0.98
CA VAL A 263 -5.37 -20.54 0.01
C VAL A 263 -5.57 -19.70 -1.25
N SER A 264 -5.92 -18.43 -1.11
CA SER A 264 -6.11 -17.52 -2.24
C SER A 264 -4.81 -17.30 -3.03
N ALA A 265 -3.68 -17.20 -2.33
CA ALA A 265 -2.35 -17.13 -2.94
C ALA A 265 -2.00 -18.40 -3.71
N MET A 266 -2.32 -19.57 -3.15
CA MET A 266 -2.13 -20.87 -3.82
C MET A 266 -2.96 -20.94 -5.12
N VAL A 267 -4.23 -20.55 -5.07
CA VAL A 267 -5.11 -20.47 -6.25
C VAL A 267 -4.50 -19.54 -7.30
N LEU A 268 -4.11 -18.33 -6.92
CA LEU A 268 -3.47 -17.35 -7.81
C LEU A 268 -2.20 -17.92 -8.47
N TRP A 269 -1.43 -18.73 -7.74
CA TRP A 269 -0.20 -19.34 -8.23
C TRP A 269 -0.44 -20.51 -9.19
N GLN A 270 -1.51 -21.29 -8.95
CA GLN A 270 -1.87 -22.45 -9.76
C GLN A 270 -2.70 -22.10 -10.99
N LEU A 271 -3.47 -21.00 -10.95
CA LEU A 271 -4.40 -20.60 -12.01
C LEU A 271 -3.77 -20.65 -13.44
N PRO A 272 -2.56 -20.10 -13.69
CA PRO A 272 -1.95 -20.13 -15.02
C PRO A 272 -1.45 -21.53 -15.45
N ARG A 273 -1.39 -22.48 -14.51
CA ARG A 273 -0.94 -23.86 -14.79
C ARG A 273 -2.07 -24.76 -15.24
N LEU A 274 -3.33 -24.34 -15.07
CA LEU A 274 -4.48 -25.11 -15.50
C LEU A 274 -4.48 -25.32 -17.02
N PRO A 275 -4.75 -26.55 -17.51
CA PRO A 275 -4.71 -26.86 -18.94
C PRO A 275 -5.61 -25.97 -19.78
N VAL A 276 -6.78 -25.61 -19.25
CA VAL A 276 -7.76 -24.71 -19.92
C VAL A 276 -7.15 -23.34 -20.23
N TRP A 277 -6.34 -22.79 -19.32
CA TRP A 277 -5.68 -21.50 -19.51
C TRP A 277 -4.47 -21.62 -20.42
N ARG A 278 -3.64 -22.67 -20.23
CA ARG A 278 -2.51 -22.97 -21.10
C ARG A 278 -2.95 -23.18 -22.55
N GLY A 279 -3.95 -24.00 -22.79
CA GLY A 279 -4.46 -24.25 -24.13
C GLY A 279 -4.96 -23.00 -24.84
N ARG A 280 -5.66 -22.10 -24.13
CA ARG A 280 -6.15 -20.82 -24.69
C ARG A 280 -5.03 -19.83 -25.02
N TRP A 281 -3.95 -19.83 -24.25
CA TRP A 281 -2.83 -18.89 -24.46
C TRP A 281 -1.77 -19.41 -25.43
N THR A 282 -1.63 -20.74 -25.60
CA THR A 282 -0.56 -21.34 -26.39
C THR A 282 -1.03 -22.01 -27.68
N SER A 283 -2.33 -22.21 -27.86
CA SER A 283 -2.89 -22.99 -28.97
C SER A 283 -2.68 -22.41 -30.37
N GLY A 284 -2.28 -21.12 -30.48
CA GLY A 284 -2.13 -20.43 -31.77
C GLY A 284 -3.44 -20.35 -32.59
N VAL A 285 -4.52 -20.95 -32.11
CA VAL A 285 -5.81 -20.96 -32.79
C VAL A 285 -6.30 -19.53 -32.93
N ARG A 286 -6.37 -19.07 -34.15
CA ARG A 286 -7.06 -17.83 -34.53
C ARG A 286 -8.54 -18.06 -34.26
N GLY A 287 -8.99 -17.86 -33.00
CA GLY A 287 -10.40 -17.94 -32.68
C GLY A 287 -11.14 -16.97 -33.60
N SER A 288 -12.08 -17.47 -34.33
CA SER A 288 -12.99 -16.73 -35.18
C SER A 288 -13.92 -15.87 -34.30
N PHE A 289 -13.39 -14.83 -33.65
CA PHE A 289 -14.20 -13.67 -33.36
C PHE A 289 -14.26 -12.90 -34.68
N GLY A 290 -15.19 -13.35 -35.53
CA GLY A 290 -15.45 -12.84 -36.84
C GLY A 290 -15.75 -11.36 -36.83
N GLY A 291 -14.83 -10.63 -37.31
CA GLY A 291 -14.93 -9.28 -37.79
C GLY A 291 -13.89 -9.14 -38.87
N SER A 292 -14.31 -9.31 -40.12
CA SER A 292 -13.55 -8.95 -41.32
C SER A 292 -13.05 -7.50 -41.17
N PHE A 293 -11.87 -7.30 -40.60
CA PHE A 293 -11.18 -6.00 -40.56
C PHE A 293 -10.40 -5.78 -41.86
N ARG A 294 -11.09 -5.92 -43.02
CA ARG A 294 -10.67 -5.20 -44.22
C ARG A 294 -11.05 -3.73 -44.04
N GLY A 295 -10.09 -2.85 -43.80
CA GLY A 295 -10.25 -1.42 -43.97
C GLY A 295 -10.56 -0.57 -42.75
N ALA A 296 -10.54 -1.09 -41.52
CA ALA A 296 -10.54 -0.18 -40.37
C ALA A 296 -9.17 0.48 -40.24
N ARG A 297 -9.03 1.71 -40.80
CA ARG A 297 -7.98 2.64 -40.37
C ARG A 297 -7.86 2.53 -38.85
N ALA A 298 -6.65 2.30 -38.37
CA ALA A 298 -6.35 2.21 -36.95
C ALA A 298 -6.92 3.45 -36.23
N ARG A 299 -8.20 3.36 -35.82
CA ARG A 299 -8.77 4.28 -34.85
C ARG A 299 -7.89 4.18 -33.66
N THR A 300 -7.24 5.27 -33.33
CA THR A 300 -6.32 5.41 -32.22
C THR A 300 -6.89 4.73 -30.98
N PRO A 301 -6.32 3.58 -30.53
CA PRO A 301 -6.89 2.82 -29.41
C PRO A 301 -6.81 3.55 -28.07
N SER A 302 -6.23 4.78 -28.08
CA SER A 302 -5.82 5.51 -26.90
C SER A 302 -6.93 6.35 -26.24
N ALA A 303 -7.95 6.80 -26.97
CA ALA A 303 -8.91 7.75 -26.39
C ALA A 303 -9.63 7.18 -25.16
N PHE A 304 -10.29 6.02 -25.29
CA PHE A 304 -11.07 5.44 -24.19
C PHE A 304 -10.20 4.97 -22.99
N GLY A 305 -8.99 4.43 -23.24
CA GLY A 305 -8.07 4.10 -22.16
C GLY A 305 -7.54 5.36 -21.46
N SER A 306 -7.25 6.40 -22.23
CA SER A 306 -6.79 7.69 -21.69
C SER A 306 -7.87 8.39 -20.89
N THR A 307 -9.13 8.36 -21.33
CA THR A 307 -10.26 8.93 -20.56
C THR A 307 -10.50 8.16 -19.26
N ALA A 308 -10.43 6.82 -19.27
CA ALA A 308 -10.59 6.02 -18.06
C ALA A 308 -9.43 6.26 -17.06
N PHE A 309 -8.19 6.35 -17.54
CA PHE A 309 -7.06 6.71 -16.67
C PHE A 309 -7.19 8.16 -16.15
N ALA A 310 -7.62 9.09 -17.00
CA ALA A 310 -7.89 10.47 -16.59
C ALA A 310 -9.03 10.56 -15.56
N ALA A 311 -10.09 9.75 -15.70
CA ALA A 311 -11.15 9.65 -14.72
C ALA A 311 -10.63 9.12 -13.37
N LEU A 312 -9.78 8.10 -13.38
CA LEU A 312 -9.14 7.59 -12.16
C LEU A 312 -8.24 8.66 -11.51
N ALA A 313 -7.42 9.36 -12.29
CA ALA A 313 -6.59 10.46 -11.78
C ALA A 313 -7.44 11.64 -11.30
N GLY A 314 -8.54 11.95 -12.00
CA GLY A 314 -9.53 12.95 -11.60
C GLY A 314 -10.20 12.60 -10.27
N LEU A 315 -10.52 11.32 -10.05
CA LEU A 315 -11.06 10.85 -8.76
C LEU A 315 -10.10 11.16 -7.60
N TYR A 316 -8.79 10.96 -7.79
CA TYR A 316 -7.81 11.34 -6.77
C TYR A 316 -7.80 12.85 -6.52
N GLY A 317 -7.86 13.65 -7.58
CA GLY A 317 -7.96 15.11 -7.47
C GLY A 317 -9.21 15.57 -6.72
N THR A 318 -10.37 14.98 -7.03
CA THR A 318 -11.63 15.32 -6.36
C THR A 318 -11.67 14.85 -4.92
N VAL A 319 -11.11 13.67 -4.60
CA VAL A 319 -10.95 13.19 -3.22
C VAL A 319 -10.10 14.17 -2.40
N MET A 320 -8.96 14.59 -2.93
CA MET A 320 -8.09 15.55 -2.23
C MET A 320 -8.74 16.94 -2.11
N LEU A 321 -9.47 17.38 -3.13
CA LEU A 321 -10.24 18.62 -3.08
C LEU A 321 -11.36 18.54 -2.03
N ALA A 322 -12.06 17.41 -1.94
CA ALA A 322 -13.11 17.19 -0.94
C ALA A 322 -12.55 17.27 0.50
N LEU A 323 -11.38 16.71 0.73
CA LEU A 323 -10.69 16.84 2.01
C LEU A 323 -10.27 18.30 2.29
N ALA A 324 -9.71 18.98 1.29
CA ALA A 324 -9.29 20.36 1.44
C ALA A 324 -10.46 21.29 1.82
N VAL A 325 -11.54 21.23 1.03
CA VAL A 325 -12.75 22.01 1.30
C VAL A 325 -13.41 21.57 2.60
N GLY A 326 -13.48 20.26 2.84
CA GLY A 326 -14.03 19.70 4.08
C GLY A 326 -13.29 20.21 5.33
N SER A 327 -11.96 20.34 5.27
CA SER A 327 -11.14 20.83 6.39
C SER A 327 -11.38 22.29 6.75
N LEU A 328 -11.91 23.07 5.81
CA LEU A 328 -12.23 24.50 5.99
C LEU A 328 -13.75 24.74 6.09
N SER A 329 -14.57 23.69 6.03
CA SER A 329 -16.02 23.85 6.04
C SER A 329 -16.55 24.18 7.42
N GLY A 330 -17.34 25.25 7.49
CA GLY A 330 -18.18 25.57 8.63
C GLY A 330 -19.61 25.03 8.40
N VAL A 331 -20.60 25.92 8.41
CA VAL A 331 -21.99 25.54 8.14
C VAL A 331 -22.14 25.12 6.67
N TRP A 332 -22.62 23.90 6.48
CA TRP A 332 -22.77 23.31 5.14
C TRP A 332 -24.08 22.51 5.02
N PRO A 333 -25.21 23.21 4.94
CA PRO A 333 -26.52 22.54 4.80
C PRO A 333 -26.62 21.82 3.44
N PHE A 334 -27.34 20.71 3.43
CA PHE A 334 -27.73 20.06 2.19
C PHE A 334 -28.92 20.85 1.57
N PRO A 335 -29.03 20.98 0.26
CA PRO A 335 -28.19 20.41 -0.81
C PRO A 335 -27.07 21.33 -1.31
N ALA A 336 -26.72 22.39 -0.63
CA ALA A 336 -25.71 23.36 -1.10
C ALA A 336 -24.41 22.66 -1.54
N LEU A 337 -23.94 22.96 -2.77
CA LEU A 337 -22.73 22.36 -3.32
C LEU A 337 -21.45 22.82 -2.58
N TRP A 338 -21.43 24.07 -2.12
CA TRP A 338 -20.32 24.67 -1.40
C TRP A 338 -20.73 25.02 0.03
N PRO A 339 -19.76 25.04 0.98
CA PRO A 339 -20.01 25.52 2.34
C PRO A 339 -20.50 26.97 2.32
N GLN A 340 -21.49 27.29 3.15
CA GLN A 340 -21.98 28.66 3.33
C GLN A 340 -20.98 29.53 4.10
N SER A 341 -20.17 28.91 4.97
CA SER A 341 -19.09 29.59 5.70
C SER A 341 -17.81 28.76 5.66
N LEU A 342 -16.70 29.45 5.56
CA LEU A 342 -15.37 28.87 5.72
C LEU A 342 -14.83 29.23 7.10
N THR A 343 -14.19 28.27 7.76
CA THR A 343 -13.64 28.45 9.10
C THR A 343 -12.29 27.74 9.25
N TRP A 344 -11.43 28.29 10.07
CA TRP A 344 -10.16 27.68 10.47
C TRP A 344 -10.28 26.85 11.76
N ALA A 345 -11.49 26.65 12.31
CA ALA A 345 -11.69 25.98 13.60
C ALA A 345 -11.07 24.58 13.66
N ALA A 346 -11.20 23.77 12.58
CA ALA A 346 -10.55 22.46 12.52
C ALA A 346 -9.02 22.54 12.60
N TRP A 347 -8.42 23.51 11.91
CA TRP A 347 -6.98 23.73 11.94
C TRP A 347 -6.49 24.32 13.25
N GLN A 348 -7.30 25.16 13.92
CA GLN A 348 -7.04 25.61 15.27
C GLN A 348 -7.08 24.45 16.26
N SER A 349 -8.05 23.51 16.12
CA SER A 349 -8.10 22.28 16.93
C SER A 349 -6.88 21.40 16.70
N VAL A 350 -6.42 21.27 15.45
CA VAL A 350 -5.14 20.57 15.15
C VAL A 350 -3.96 21.29 15.79
N ALA A 351 -3.92 22.61 15.76
CA ALA A 351 -2.83 23.38 16.37
C ALA A 351 -2.82 23.26 17.90
N THR A 352 -3.98 23.23 18.56
CA THR A 352 -4.07 22.97 20.01
C THR A 352 -3.65 21.55 20.37
N SER A 353 -3.84 20.58 19.44
CA SER A 353 -3.38 19.20 19.56
C SER A 353 -2.00 18.98 18.91
N ALA A 354 -1.11 19.96 18.98
CA ALA A 354 0.22 19.92 18.35
C ALA A 354 1.05 18.69 18.77
N ALA A 355 0.79 18.12 19.95
CA ALA A 355 1.41 16.89 20.43
C ALA A 355 1.19 15.72 19.46
N THR A 356 0.00 15.58 18.87
CA THR A 356 -0.32 14.55 17.87
C THR A 356 0.56 14.65 16.62
N VAL A 357 0.73 15.88 16.11
CA VAL A 357 1.61 16.14 14.96
C VAL A 357 3.07 15.90 15.35
N GLY A 358 3.49 16.37 16.54
CA GLY A 358 4.82 16.17 17.09
C GLY A 358 5.15 14.68 17.28
N THR A 359 4.23 13.89 17.83
CA THR A 359 4.38 12.43 17.96
C THR A 359 4.54 11.77 16.59
N THR A 360 3.71 12.15 15.61
CA THR A 360 3.81 11.62 14.25
C THR A 360 5.16 11.91 13.63
N LEU A 361 5.62 13.17 13.70
CA LEU A 361 6.91 13.58 13.13
C LEU A 361 8.10 12.89 13.80
N THR A 362 8.11 12.85 15.14
CA THR A 362 9.22 12.23 15.89
C THR A 362 9.29 10.72 15.63
N LEU A 363 8.18 10.00 15.65
CA LEU A 363 8.12 8.58 15.32
C LEU A 363 8.53 8.33 13.87
N ALA A 364 7.99 9.09 12.92
CA ALA A 364 8.27 8.90 11.51
C ALA A 364 9.74 9.20 11.16
N LEU A 365 10.31 10.26 11.70
CA LEU A 365 11.73 10.59 11.51
C LEU A 365 12.62 9.54 12.16
N ALA A 366 12.38 9.21 13.43
CA ALA A 366 13.20 8.24 14.15
C ALA A 366 13.17 6.84 13.51
N SER A 367 11.98 6.37 13.09
CA SER A 367 11.82 5.07 12.44
C SER A 367 12.43 5.04 11.03
N SER A 368 12.28 6.12 10.25
CA SER A 368 12.88 6.18 8.91
C SER A 368 14.41 6.27 8.97
N VAL A 369 14.96 7.02 9.93
CA VAL A 369 16.41 7.10 10.16
C VAL A 369 16.96 5.74 10.62
N ALA A 370 16.31 5.09 11.59
CA ALA A 370 16.71 3.75 12.04
C ALA A 370 16.68 2.73 10.89
N ALA A 371 15.59 2.72 10.11
CA ALA A 371 15.47 1.83 8.96
C ALA A 371 16.52 2.12 7.88
N MET A 372 16.83 3.40 7.63
CA MET A 372 17.87 3.81 6.68
C MET A 372 19.26 3.40 7.13
N VAL A 373 19.64 3.69 8.37
CA VAL A 373 20.94 3.33 8.94
C VAL A 373 21.12 1.82 8.90
N TRP A 374 20.11 1.08 9.34
CA TRP A 374 20.14 -0.38 9.30
C TRP A 374 20.27 -0.91 7.86
N SER A 375 19.48 -0.41 6.92
CA SER A 375 19.48 -0.88 5.53
C SER A 375 20.81 -0.58 4.82
N VAL A 376 21.38 0.60 5.03
CA VAL A 376 22.69 0.97 4.46
C VAL A 376 23.79 0.09 5.04
N ALA A 377 23.82 -0.09 6.36
CA ALA A 377 24.81 -0.94 7.03
C ALA A 377 24.68 -2.40 6.56
N TRP A 378 23.44 -2.90 6.43
CA TRP A 378 23.19 -4.25 5.92
C TRP A 378 23.68 -4.43 4.48
N LEU A 379 23.30 -3.54 3.57
CA LEU A 379 23.70 -3.61 2.16
C LEU A 379 25.22 -3.45 1.94
N GLU A 380 25.91 -2.83 2.90
CA GLU A 380 27.36 -2.65 2.82
C GLU A 380 28.15 -3.82 3.41
N CYS A 381 27.64 -4.45 4.47
CA CYS A 381 28.40 -5.44 5.25
C CYS A 381 27.94 -6.88 5.05
N ALA A 382 26.65 -7.10 4.67
CA ALA A 382 26.08 -8.44 4.67
C ALA A 382 26.58 -9.29 3.48
N PRO A 383 27.01 -10.54 3.74
CA PRO A 383 27.28 -11.50 2.66
C PRO A 383 26.01 -11.83 1.87
N ALA A 384 26.13 -12.04 0.55
CA ALA A 384 24.98 -12.30 -0.34
C ALA A 384 24.09 -13.47 0.13
N ARG A 385 24.67 -14.52 0.70
CA ARG A 385 23.93 -15.67 1.25
C ARG A 385 23.06 -15.30 2.46
N TRP A 386 23.55 -14.39 3.32
CA TRP A 386 22.82 -13.91 4.48
C TRP A 386 21.74 -12.94 4.08
N ASP A 387 22.02 -12.07 3.10
CA ASP A 387 21.03 -11.17 2.52
C ASP A 387 19.85 -11.95 1.93
N ALA A 388 20.11 -13.02 1.17
CA ALA A 388 19.06 -13.86 0.60
C ALA A 388 18.18 -14.57 1.65
N LEU A 389 18.78 -14.99 2.78
CA LEU A 389 18.07 -15.65 3.87
C LEU A 389 17.24 -14.63 4.68
N LEU A 390 17.89 -13.56 5.13
CA LEU A 390 17.26 -12.58 6.02
C LEU A 390 16.15 -11.78 5.33
N ARG A 391 16.26 -11.52 4.03
CA ARG A 391 15.17 -10.90 3.27
C ARG A 391 13.87 -11.68 3.35
N ARG A 392 13.90 -13.00 3.44
CA ARG A 392 12.68 -13.82 3.61
C ARG A 392 11.96 -13.50 4.92
N VAL A 393 12.74 -13.25 5.98
CA VAL A 393 12.20 -12.89 7.30
C VAL A 393 11.78 -11.41 7.34
N ILE A 394 12.62 -10.51 6.79
CA ILE A 394 12.33 -9.06 6.76
C ILE A 394 11.02 -8.75 6.01
N TYR A 395 10.70 -9.53 4.98
CA TYR A 395 9.49 -9.30 4.18
C TYR A 395 8.22 -9.99 4.74
N LEU A 396 8.33 -10.74 5.84
CA LEU A 396 7.16 -11.33 6.51
C LEU A 396 6.07 -10.30 6.86
N PRO A 397 6.40 -9.11 7.43
CA PRO A 397 5.37 -8.09 7.72
C PRO A 397 4.59 -7.61 6.50
N LEU A 398 5.15 -7.75 5.29
CA LEU A 398 4.48 -7.35 4.05
C LEU A 398 3.47 -8.40 3.52
N VAL A 399 3.61 -9.63 3.98
CA VAL A 399 2.82 -10.78 3.49
C VAL A 399 1.80 -11.23 4.53
N LEU A 400 2.15 -11.13 5.81
CA LEU A 400 1.26 -11.50 6.90
C LEU A 400 0.09 -10.49 7.00
N PRO A 401 -1.10 -10.95 7.41
CA PRO A 401 -2.18 -10.05 7.80
C PRO A 401 -1.71 -9.02 8.82
N SER A 402 -2.03 -7.76 8.59
CA SER A 402 -1.58 -6.66 9.46
C SER A 402 -2.00 -6.85 10.91
N VAL A 403 -3.20 -7.39 11.14
CA VAL A 403 -3.72 -7.71 12.47
C VAL A 403 -2.87 -8.80 13.14
N LEU A 404 -2.53 -9.88 12.41
CA LEU A 404 -1.71 -10.97 12.94
C LEU A 404 -0.28 -10.51 13.26
N TRP A 405 0.30 -9.68 12.40
CA TRP A 405 1.61 -9.09 12.62
C TRP A 405 1.65 -8.24 13.89
N VAL A 406 0.62 -7.42 14.09
CA VAL A 406 0.52 -6.53 15.26
C VAL A 406 0.39 -7.31 16.57
N VAL A 407 -0.38 -8.42 16.60
CA VAL A 407 -0.44 -9.33 17.77
C VAL A 407 0.96 -9.78 18.18
N GLY A 408 1.77 -10.23 17.23
CA GLY A 408 3.13 -10.68 17.52
C GLY A 408 4.04 -9.56 18.02
N VAL A 409 3.95 -8.36 17.45
CA VAL A 409 4.74 -7.19 17.88
C VAL A 409 4.29 -6.71 19.26
N HIS A 410 3.00 -6.71 19.54
CA HIS A 410 2.46 -6.34 20.85
C HIS A 410 2.90 -7.35 21.95
N ALA A 411 2.82 -8.66 21.67
CA ALA A 411 3.32 -9.68 22.57
C ALA A 411 4.83 -9.51 22.87
N LEU A 412 5.60 -9.11 21.87
CA LEU A 412 7.01 -8.77 22.06
C LEU A 412 7.20 -7.54 22.97
N ALA A 413 6.42 -6.48 22.74
CA ALA A 413 6.49 -5.24 23.52
C ALA A 413 6.14 -5.49 25.00
N LEU A 414 5.08 -6.27 25.26
CA LEU A 414 4.70 -6.70 26.61
C LEU A 414 5.83 -7.48 27.31
N ARG A 415 6.42 -8.45 26.61
CA ARG A 415 7.49 -9.27 27.17
C ARG A 415 8.75 -8.47 27.51
N TRP A 416 9.06 -7.45 26.72
CA TRP A 416 10.21 -6.58 26.96
C TRP A 416 9.90 -5.42 27.92
N GLY A 417 8.67 -5.28 28.38
CA GLY A 417 8.25 -4.20 29.27
C GLY A 417 8.30 -2.81 28.62
N ILE A 418 8.19 -2.75 27.30
CA ILE A 418 8.18 -1.51 26.51
C ILE A 418 6.80 -1.18 25.93
N ASP A 419 5.78 -1.94 26.30
CA ASP A 419 4.41 -1.65 25.92
C ASP A 419 3.96 -0.29 26.48
N ALA A 420 3.07 0.38 25.76
CA ALA A 420 2.59 1.71 26.11
C ALA A 420 3.71 2.77 26.31
N THR A 421 4.89 2.55 25.73
CA THR A 421 6.01 3.49 25.73
C THR A 421 6.34 3.98 24.33
N TRP A 422 6.98 5.15 24.25
CA TRP A 422 7.47 5.68 22.96
C TRP A 422 8.45 4.72 22.29
N ALA A 423 9.31 4.05 23.04
CA ALA A 423 10.29 3.09 22.53
C ALA A 423 9.62 1.88 21.90
N GLY A 424 8.55 1.36 22.49
CA GLY A 424 7.76 0.26 21.94
C GLY A 424 7.11 0.63 20.62
N VAL A 425 6.45 1.79 20.55
CA VAL A 425 5.83 2.28 19.32
C VAL A 425 6.90 2.53 18.24
N TRP A 426 8.02 3.15 18.60
CA TRP A 426 9.15 3.35 17.68
C TRP A 426 9.72 2.04 17.14
N LEU A 427 9.85 1.01 17.98
CA LEU A 427 10.29 -0.33 17.54
C LEU A 427 9.29 -0.92 16.55
N ALA A 428 7.99 -0.88 16.85
CA ALA A 428 6.94 -1.39 15.99
C ALA A 428 6.94 -0.69 14.61
N HIS A 429 7.04 0.65 14.60
CA HIS A 429 7.16 1.43 13.37
C HIS A 429 8.44 1.11 12.59
N SER A 430 9.57 0.93 13.29
CA SER A 430 10.86 0.60 12.68
C SER A 430 10.81 -0.78 12.00
N LEU A 431 10.26 -1.80 12.68
CA LEU A 431 10.10 -3.14 12.11
C LEU A 431 9.19 -3.13 10.85
N ALA A 432 8.14 -2.31 10.86
CA ALA A 432 7.25 -2.15 9.70
C ALA A 432 7.92 -1.37 8.55
N THR A 433 8.84 -0.44 8.85
CA THR A 433 9.44 0.49 7.88
C THR A 433 10.65 -0.11 7.15
N VAL A 434 11.48 -0.91 7.83
CA VAL A 434 12.71 -1.51 7.27
C VAL A 434 12.48 -2.23 5.95
N PRO A 435 11.46 -3.08 5.75
CA PRO A 435 11.23 -3.76 4.48
C PRO A 435 11.10 -2.80 3.30
N TYR A 436 10.36 -1.71 3.50
CA TYR A 436 10.09 -0.72 2.45
C TYR A 436 11.34 0.08 2.09
N VAL A 437 12.11 0.51 3.09
CA VAL A 437 13.38 1.21 2.87
C VAL A 437 14.37 0.30 2.14
N LEU A 438 14.45 -0.97 2.53
CA LEU A 438 15.34 -1.95 1.90
C LEU A 438 14.93 -2.21 0.43
N ILE A 439 13.64 -2.32 0.13
CA ILE A 439 13.12 -2.48 -1.23
C ILE A 439 13.46 -1.24 -2.08
N ALA A 440 13.24 -0.05 -1.54
CA ALA A 440 13.48 1.20 -2.26
C ALA A 440 14.98 1.45 -2.54
N LEU A 441 15.85 1.11 -1.58
CA LEU A 441 17.28 1.41 -1.65
C LEU A 441 18.09 0.35 -2.41
N SER A 442 17.76 -0.95 -2.26
CA SER A 442 18.58 -2.07 -2.75
C SER A 442 18.95 -1.99 -4.23
N PRO A 443 18.04 -1.63 -5.17
CA PRO A 443 18.39 -1.62 -6.59
C PRO A 443 19.50 -0.63 -6.93
N ALA A 444 19.41 0.59 -6.38
CA ALA A 444 20.42 1.63 -6.63
C ALA A 444 21.73 1.32 -5.89
N TYR A 445 21.64 0.80 -4.65
CA TYR A 445 22.80 0.53 -3.81
C TYR A 445 23.65 -0.64 -4.34
N ASN A 446 22.98 -1.72 -4.78
CA ASN A 446 23.63 -2.91 -5.34
C ASN A 446 24.05 -2.71 -6.80
N GLY A 447 23.35 -1.83 -7.54
CA GLY A 447 23.71 -1.46 -8.91
C GLY A 447 24.84 -0.44 -9.02
N PHE A 448 25.42 0.00 -7.90
CA PHE A 448 26.52 0.96 -7.92
C PHE A 448 27.79 0.35 -8.53
N ASP A 449 28.42 1.08 -9.48
CA ASP A 449 29.58 0.58 -10.21
C ASP A 449 30.80 0.40 -9.29
N VAL A 450 31.25 -0.83 -9.19
CA VAL A 450 32.39 -1.23 -8.35
C VAL A 450 33.71 -0.57 -8.79
N ARG A 451 33.83 -0.11 -10.04
CA ARG A 451 35.03 0.55 -10.57
C ARG A 451 35.40 1.79 -9.75
N TYR A 452 34.43 2.58 -9.30
CA TYR A 452 34.67 3.74 -8.43
C TYR A 452 35.44 3.36 -7.14
N ARG A 453 35.14 2.17 -6.59
CA ARG A 453 35.86 1.69 -5.41
C ARG A 453 37.29 1.30 -5.73
N HIS A 454 37.53 0.67 -6.88
CA HIS A 454 38.88 0.31 -7.31
C HIS A 454 39.73 1.57 -7.57
N ILE A 455 39.15 2.60 -8.20
CA ILE A 455 39.81 3.90 -8.42
C ILE A 455 40.14 4.56 -7.07
N ALA A 456 39.21 4.60 -6.13
CA ALA A 456 39.48 5.18 -4.81
C ALA A 456 40.59 4.42 -4.07
N ALA A 457 40.61 3.10 -4.17
CA ALA A 457 41.65 2.28 -3.56
C ALA A 457 43.02 2.49 -4.23
N SER A 458 43.10 2.64 -5.56
CA SER A 458 44.35 2.94 -6.27
C SER A 458 44.92 4.33 -5.93
N LEU A 459 44.04 5.25 -5.50
CA LEU A 459 44.41 6.57 -4.97
C LEU A 459 44.74 6.57 -3.49
N GLY A 460 44.85 5.39 -2.84
CA GLY A 460 45.18 5.24 -1.41
C GLY A 460 44.01 5.55 -0.47
N HIS A 461 42.79 5.71 -0.96
CA HIS A 461 41.63 6.02 -0.12
C HIS A 461 41.02 4.76 0.50
N GLY A 462 40.88 4.76 1.82
CA GLY A 462 40.21 3.71 2.57
C GLY A 462 38.70 3.65 2.35
N ARG A 463 38.08 2.54 2.81
CA ARG A 463 36.62 2.28 2.66
C ARG A 463 35.75 3.42 3.18
N ALA A 464 36.04 3.96 4.37
CA ALA A 464 35.23 5.05 4.93
C ALA A 464 35.24 6.30 4.05
N MET A 465 36.41 6.72 3.57
CA MET A 465 36.56 7.85 2.64
C MET A 465 35.76 7.63 1.36
N PHE A 466 35.86 6.41 0.77
CA PHE A 466 35.09 6.05 -0.43
C PHE A 466 33.57 6.15 -0.19
N LEU A 467 33.06 5.64 0.96
CA LEU A 467 31.65 5.70 1.27
C LEU A 467 31.16 7.15 1.40
N TRP A 468 31.82 7.96 2.24
CA TRP A 468 31.39 9.32 2.56
C TRP A 468 31.61 10.32 1.41
N ARG A 469 32.68 10.19 0.65
CA ARG A 469 33.03 11.18 -0.40
C ARG A 469 32.63 10.75 -1.80
N VAL A 470 32.38 9.47 -2.06
CA VAL A 470 32.07 8.99 -3.42
C VAL A 470 30.73 8.29 -3.46
N LYS A 471 30.55 7.17 -2.77
CA LYS A 471 29.37 6.30 -2.93
C LYS A 471 28.07 7.00 -2.48
N TRP A 472 28.02 7.49 -1.25
CA TRP A 472 26.81 8.11 -0.72
C TRP A 472 26.45 9.44 -1.37
N PRO A 473 27.37 10.35 -1.70
CA PRO A 473 27.06 11.52 -2.50
C PRO A 473 26.49 11.21 -3.88
N LEU A 474 27.01 10.18 -4.55
CA LEU A 474 26.47 9.74 -5.84
C LEU A 474 25.10 9.05 -5.70
N LEU A 475 24.84 8.37 -4.60
CA LEU A 475 23.57 7.73 -4.29
C LEU A 475 22.58 8.64 -3.53
N ARG A 476 22.89 9.92 -3.32
CA ARG A 476 22.08 10.81 -2.46
C ARG A 476 20.59 10.86 -2.85
N ALA A 477 20.26 10.81 -4.14
CA ALA A 477 18.88 10.78 -4.61
C ALA A 477 18.16 9.49 -4.20
N ALA A 478 18.82 8.34 -4.30
CA ALA A 478 18.28 7.06 -3.89
C ALA A 478 18.15 6.96 -2.36
N LEU A 479 19.15 7.45 -1.63
CA LEU A 479 19.13 7.50 -0.16
C LEU A 479 18.00 8.41 0.34
N ALA A 480 17.89 9.62 -0.19
CA ALA A 480 16.82 10.56 0.19
C ALA A 480 15.42 10.00 -0.15
N SER A 481 15.26 9.40 -1.33
CA SER A 481 13.98 8.78 -1.72
C SER A 481 13.61 7.60 -0.83
N ALA A 482 14.56 6.73 -0.48
CA ALA A 482 14.32 5.61 0.41
C ALA A 482 13.97 6.08 1.84
N CYS A 483 14.62 7.15 2.32
CA CYS A 483 14.27 7.78 3.60
C CYS A 483 12.85 8.36 3.59
N ALA A 484 12.47 9.05 2.51
CA ALA A 484 11.10 9.56 2.33
C ALA A 484 10.05 8.44 2.27
N VAL A 485 10.38 7.30 1.66
CA VAL A 485 9.52 6.10 1.69
C VAL A 485 9.36 5.61 3.13
N GLY A 486 10.45 5.49 3.90
CA GLY A 486 10.38 5.12 5.31
C GLY A 486 9.53 6.06 6.14
N PHE A 487 9.71 7.37 5.95
CA PHE A 487 8.92 8.41 6.59
C PHE A 487 7.42 8.26 6.26
N ALA A 488 7.07 8.10 4.99
CA ALA A 488 5.69 7.95 4.54
C ALA A 488 5.03 6.68 5.11
N VAL A 489 5.77 5.57 5.14
CA VAL A 489 5.29 4.31 5.72
C VAL A 489 5.02 4.45 7.21
N SER A 490 5.91 5.12 7.95
CA SER A 490 5.72 5.34 9.38
C SER A 490 4.54 6.28 9.68
N VAL A 491 4.36 7.36 8.90
CA VAL A 491 3.18 8.24 9.01
C VAL A 491 1.88 7.47 8.80
N ALA A 492 1.87 6.50 7.89
CA ALA A 492 0.67 5.72 7.55
C ALA A 492 0.35 4.58 8.54
N GLN A 493 1.21 4.31 9.54
CA GLN A 493 0.97 3.23 10.51
C GLN A 493 -0.23 3.54 11.42
N TYR A 494 -1.24 2.66 11.39
CA TYR A 494 -2.42 2.72 12.25
C TYR A 494 -2.35 1.68 13.37
N LEU A 495 -2.41 0.39 13.01
CA LEU A 495 -2.49 -0.71 13.97
C LEU A 495 -1.29 -0.78 14.92
N PRO A 496 -0.02 -0.67 14.47
CA PRO A 496 1.11 -0.72 15.38
C PRO A 496 1.09 0.42 16.42
N THR A 497 0.67 1.62 16.01
CA THR A 497 0.52 2.76 16.91
C THR A 497 -0.56 2.49 17.96
N LEU A 498 -1.72 1.99 17.52
CA LEU A 498 -2.87 1.77 18.40
C LEU A 498 -2.59 0.68 19.43
N PHE A 499 -2.09 -0.49 18.99
CA PHE A 499 -1.85 -1.63 19.87
C PHE A 499 -0.68 -1.40 20.82
N VAL A 500 0.51 -1.13 20.29
CA VAL A 500 1.72 -0.97 21.11
C VAL A 500 1.72 0.34 21.87
N GLY A 501 1.03 1.36 21.36
CA GLY A 501 0.85 2.65 22.04
C GLY A 501 -0.23 2.63 23.12
N ALA A 502 -1.09 1.60 23.16
CA ALA A 502 -2.19 1.43 24.13
C ALA A 502 -3.02 2.73 24.33
N GLY A 503 -3.28 3.45 23.25
CA GLY A 503 -4.01 4.73 23.29
C GLY A 503 -3.25 5.95 23.85
N ARG A 504 -2.01 5.77 24.34
CA ARG A 504 -1.21 6.88 24.91
C ARG A 504 -0.54 7.77 23.86
N PHE A 505 -0.37 7.26 22.65
CA PHE A 505 0.32 7.95 21.56
C PHE A 505 -0.64 8.16 20.40
N SER A 506 -1.18 9.37 20.28
CA SER A 506 -1.97 9.75 19.11
C SER A 506 -1.06 10.18 17.97
N THR A 507 -1.36 9.73 16.77
CA THR A 507 -0.73 10.18 15.52
C THR A 507 -1.79 10.75 14.58
N VAL A 508 -1.34 11.51 13.58
CA VAL A 508 -2.24 12.07 12.55
C VAL A 508 -3.11 10.97 11.90
N THR A 509 -2.54 9.77 11.72
CA THR A 509 -3.27 8.64 11.12
C THR A 509 -4.29 8.03 12.10
N THR A 510 -3.93 7.84 13.36
CA THR A 510 -4.88 7.32 14.36
C THR A 510 -6.03 8.29 14.58
N GLU A 511 -5.76 9.59 14.69
CA GLU A 511 -6.82 10.60 14.80
C GLU A 511 -7.72 10.66 13.57
N ALA A 512 -7.15 10.65 12.35
CA ALA A 512 -7.95 10.67 11.13
C ALA A 512 -8.93 9.49 11.05
N VAL A 513 -8.48 8.27 11.40
CA VAL A 513 -9.32 7.06 11.34
C VAL A 513 -10.35 7.05 12.48
N THR A 514 -9.95 7.41 13.71
CA THR A 514 -10.86 7.41 14.86
C THR A 514 -11.96 8.46 14.70
N LEU A 515 -11.62 9.66 14.23
CA LEU A 515 -12.60 10.72 13.99
C LEU A 515 -13.50 10.45 12.77
N ALA A 516 -13.09 9.57 11.86
CA ALA A 516 -13.89 9.26 10.66
C ALA A 516 -15.22 8.58 10.98
N SER A 517 -15.31 7.88 12.11
CA SER A 517 -16.57 7.29 12.62
C SER A 517 -17.43 8.30 13.37
N GLY A 518 -16.91 9.49 13.67
CA GLY A 518 -17.59 10.55 14.43
C GLY A 518 -18.27 11.60 13.57
N ALA A 519 -18.92 12.57 14.23
CA ALA A 519 -19.66 13.64 13.56
C ALA A 519 -18.78 14.85 13.13
N GLN A 520 -17.51 14.90 13.53
CA GLN A 520 -16.63 16.05 13.30
C GLN A 520 -15.93 16.01 11.92
N ARG A 521 -16.69 16.16 10.85
CA ARG A 521 -16.20 16.02 9.48
C ARG A 521 -15.03 16.94 9.13
N SER A 522 -15.07 18.22 9.54
CA SER A 522 -14.01 19.17 9.20
C SER A 522 -12.67 18.83 9.90
N LEU A 523 -12.72 18.37 11.15
CA LEU A 523 -11.52 17.94 11.87
C LEU A 523 -10.95 16.63 11.27
N THR A 524 -11.81 15.67 10.94
CA THR A 524 -11.42 14.45 10.23
C THR A 524 -10.71 14.76 8.91
N ALA A 525 -11.27 15.71 8.13
CA ALA A 525 -10.68 16.14 6.87
C ALA A 525 -9.32 16.82 7.06
N ALA A 526 -9.15 17.64 8.12
CA ALA A 526 -7.89 18.29 8.43
C ALA A 526 -6.78 17.27 8.76
N TYR A 527 -7.06 16.27 9.60
CA TYR A 527 -6.11 15.20 9.90
C TYR A 527 -5.82 14.32 8.67
N ALA A 528 -6.82 13.97 7.87
CA ALA A 528 -6.62 13.24 6.62
C ALA A 528 -5.77 14.03 5.61
N TRP A 529 -5.94 15.34 5.56
CA TRP A 529 -5.10 16.24 4.75
C TRP A 529 -3.65 16.27 5.23
N LEU A 530 -3.43 16.35 6.55
CA LEU A 530 -2.10 16.28 7.15
C LEU A 530 -1.43 14.93 6.89
N GLN A 531 -2.17 13.83 6.99
CA GLN A 531 -1.66 12.49 6.70
C GLN A 531 -1.09 12.40 5.27
N TRP A 532 -1.65 13.13 4.31
CA TRP A 532 -1.13 13.22 2.95
C TRP A 532 -0.01 14.26 2.82
N LEU A 533 -0.16 15.44 3.43
CA LEU A 533 0.78 16.56 3.28
C LEU A 533 2.17 16.22 3.82
N LEU A 534 2.25 15.52 4.97
CA LEU A 534 3.52 15.16 5.58
C LEU A 534 4.40 14.28 4.67
N PRO A 535 3.92 13.16 4.08
CA PRO A 535 4.68 12.42 3.08
C PRO A 535 5.05 13.23 1.84
N VAL A 536 4.14 14.07 1.34
CA VAL A 536 4.41 14.92 0.17
C VAL A 536 5.56 15.88 0.43
N ILE A 537 5.61 16.50 1.61
CA ILE A 537 6.73 17.35 2.05
C ILE A 537 8.01 16.49 2.11
N GLY A 538 7.95 15.30 2.71
CA GLY A 538 9.08 14.37 2.78
C GLY A 538 9.65 14.00 1.41
N PHE A 539 8.80 13.64 0.46
CA PHE A 539 9.21 13.36 -0.92
C PHE A 539 9.70 14.61 -1.66
N GLY A 540 9.10 15.78 -1.40
CA GLY A 540 9.56 17.06 -1.94
C GLY A 540 10.98 17.40 -1.49
N LEU A 541 11.26 17.23 -0.20
CA LEU A 541 12.60 17.42 0.37
C LEU A 541 13.60 16.39 -0.21
N ALA A 542 13.20 15.14 -0.35
CA ALA A 542 14.03 14.11 -0.95
C ALA A 542 14.37 14.44 -2.41
N ALA A 543 13.40 14.90 -3.18
CA ALA A 543 13.60 15.34 -4.56
C ALA A 543 14.53 16.56 -4.64
N TRP A 544 14.43 17.50 -3.71
CA TRP A 544 15.32 18.66 -3.62
C TRP A 544 16.75 18.26 -3.28
N ILE A 545 16.96 17.40 -2.29
CA ILE A 545 18.26 16.83 -1.91
C ILE A 545 18.89 16.06 -3.10
N GLY A 546 18.05 15.31 -3.84
CA GLY A 546 18.48 14.48 -4.96
C GLY A 546 18.90 15.25 -6.22
N LYS A 547 18.58 16.55 -6.35
CA LYS A 547 18.93 17.33 -7.54
C LYS A 547 20.45 17.31 -7.80
N PRO A 548 20.90 17.06 -9.05
CA PRO A 548 22.32 17.13 -9.39
C PRO A 548 22.82 18.56 -9.10
N ARG A 549 23.91 18.66 -8.32
CA ARG A 549 24.61 19.93 -8.18
C ARG A 549 25.23 20.23 -9.53
N ARG A 550 24.81 21.31 -10.16
CA ARG A 550 25.52 21.88 -11.32
C ARG A 550 26.82 22.48 -10.77
N TYR A 551 27.93 21.82 -11.03
CA TYR A 551 29.26 22.38 -10.82
C TYR A 551 29.61 23.23 -12.04
#